data_4f35e5f78e7cdb767473fa917d4b8765
#
_entry.id   4f35e5f78e7cdb767473fa917d4b8765
#
_cell.length_a   1.000
_cell.length_b   1.000
_cell.length_c   1.000
_cell.angle_alpha   90.00
_cell.angle_beta   90.00
_cell.angle_gamma   90.00
#
_symmetry.space_group_name_H-M   'P 1'
#
loop_
_entity.id
_entity.type
_entity.pdbx_description
1 polymer ?
#
loop_
_entity_poly.entity_id
_entity_poly.type
_entity_poly.pdbx_seq_one_letter_code
_entity_poly.pdbx_strand_id
1 'polypeptide(L)'
;MCRLGEGADFGEDPKDVETRIDHAIVLHVSDEEDSLFFSKPLADTGGRSTNSAVAVGEGAGRRSGRRDHNEVVDELTLAPEQKRTDSSTSGPAGSGAAAGSGGHGRTDIDRLIDERVPGYSLAAPFYISPEFFARDIEAIFASTWIFVASSAEVPEPGDYLTIDIGAYSVIVIRDDDGEIRAHHNVCRHRGTRLLGDLSGSVGNIVCGYHQWTYTPSGELISAGVQAPGFDRSCFSLRSVNLRVIGGLIFICLSPTPPDDIDEVAEVIEPYLTGHDIAGTKVAAQSDLIEDSNWKLVMENNRECYHCEAGHPELTCTFFPTYGYEPDEIPKRLQPAYQRYLDAEDQLHADCDRNGLPYALVEELSGRPTGFRIERAALDGKGESYTMDGSAASAKLLGNLDTFVLGRASLHVQPNMWFHAMGDHVVTFSLLPLAEDKTLVRTTWLVHADAEEGVDCDLDNLTTVWLKTNEQDATFCERGHLGISSPAYVPGPYAPTESQVDDFVTWYIERLKAHREQRTVRLEGAERR
;
A
#
# COMPACT_ATOMS: atom_id res chain seq x y z
N MET A 1 -33.55 15.26 -12.01
CA MET A 1 -33.70 16.18 -13.17
C MET A 1 -33.71 17.62 -12.63
N CYS A 2 -32.55 18.30 -12.73
CA CYS A 2 -32.43 19.69 -12.32
C CYS A 2 -33.08 20.62 -13.34
N ARG A 3 -33.89 21.58 -12.87
CA ARG A 3 -34.54 22.62 -13.67
C ARG A 3 -33.69 23.90 -13.69
N LEU A 4 -33.68 24.58 -14.82
CA LEU A 4 -32.93 25.80 -15.13
C LEU A 4 -33.60 27.08 -14.56
N GLY A 5 -32.90 27.95 -13.81
CA GLY A 5 -33.41 29.24 -13.26
C GLY A 5 -32.27 30.28 -13.06
N GLU A 6 -32.59 31.59 -13.15
CA GLU A 6 -31.71 32.75 -13.41
C GLU A 6 -30.97 33.32 -12.19
N GLY A 7 -29.76 33.72 -12.37
CA GLY A 7 -28.85 34.82 -12.15
C GLY A 7 -28.65 35.58 -10.85
N ALA A 8 -27.37 35.83 -10.46
CA ALA A 8 -26.85 37.16 -10.03
C ALA A 8 -25.31 37.09 -9.85
N ASP A 9 -24.69 38.17 -10.27
CA ASP A 9 -23.29 38.52 -10.42
C ASP A 9 -22.70 39.09 -9.11
N PHE A 10 -21.42 38.76 -8.75
CA PHE A 10 -20.49 39.62 -7.99
C PHE A 10 -19.08 39.07 -8.07
N GLY A 11 -18.16 39.91 -8.56
CA GLY A 11 -16.72 39.62 -8.63
C GLY A 11 -15.96 40.08 -7.38
N GLU A 12 -14.86 39.43 -7.09
CA GLU A 12 -13.71 39.96 -6.35
C GLU A 12 -12.39 39.26 -6.76
N ASP A 13 -11.31 40.03 -6.65
CA ASP A 13 -9.96 39.83 -7.22
C ASP A 13 -9.04 39.05 -6.25
N PRO A 14 -8.20 38.13 -6.70
CA PRO A 14 -7.30 37.36 -5.80
C PRO A 14 -5.92 38.02 -5.68
N LYS A 15 -5.42 38.17 -4.48
CA LYS A 15 -3.99 38.41 -4.18
C LYS A 15 -3.45 37.47 -3.12
N ASP A 16 -2.36 36.80 -3.56
CA ASP A 16 -1.21 36.31 -2.83
C ASP A 16 -1.43 35.44 -1.56
N VAL A 17 -1.28 34.14 -1.75
CA VAL A 17 -0.94 33.20 -0.67
C VAL A 17 0.40 32.57 -0.99
N GLU A 18 1.43 32.89 -0.20
CA GLU A 18 2.73 32.21 -0.22
C GLU A 18 2.61 30.78 0.30
N THR A 19 3.11 29.85 -0.48
CA THR A 19 3.14 28.43 -0.21
C THR A 19 4.21 28.12 0.85
N ARG A 20 3.82 27.62 2.00
CA ARG A 20 4.72 26.91 2.92
C ARG A 20 4.52 25.40 2.70
N ILE A 21 5.54 24.75 2.16
CA ILE A 21 5.63 23.29 2.09
C ILE A 21 6.64 22.91 3.17
N ASP A 22 6.18 22.27 4.25
CA ASP A 22 7.05 21.55 5.17
C ASP A 22 7.43 20.21 4.52
N HIS A 23 8.73 19.92 4.46
CA HIS A 23 9.34 18.96 3.57
C HIS A 23 9.20 17.53 4.11
N ALA A 24 8.38 16.72 3.46
CA ALA A 24 8.54 15.27 3.49
C ALA A 24 9.66 14.87 2.50
N ILE A 25 10.57 14.01 2.93
CA ILE A 25 11.59 13.44 2.03
C ILE A 25 10.95 12.26 1.30
N VAL A 26 10.81 12.38 -0.01
CA VAL A 26 10.36 11.28 -0.87
C VAL A 26 11.61 10.55 -1.38
N LEU A 27 11.77 9.30 -0.99
CA LEU A 27 12.84 8.44 -1.48
C LEU A 27 12.33 7.67 -2.71
N HIS A 28 12.87 7.99 -3.88
CA HIS A 28 12.64 7.21 -5.08
C HIS A 28 13.80 6.23 -5.26
N VAL A 29 13.50 4.95 -5.26
CA VAL A 29 14.46 3.90 -5.65
C VAL A 29 14.32 3.70 -7.15
N SER A 30 15.35 4.07 -7.93
CA SER A 30 15.40 3.83 -9.37
C SER A 30 16.30 2.64 -9.69
N ASP A 31 15.93 1.87 -10.72
CA ASP A 31 16.58 0.65 -11.23
C ASP A 31 18.00 0.84 -11.81
N GLU A 32 18.81 1.75 -11.31
CA GLU A 32 20.21 1.83 -11.73
C GLU A 32 21.12 1.53 -10.55
N GLU A 33 21.99 0.57 -10.76
CA GLU A 33 22.99 0.09 -9.81
C GLU A 33 23.81 1.23 -9.16
N ASP A 34 23.93 1.16 -7.82
CA ASP A 34 24.84 1.95 -6.99
C ASP A 34 24.66 3.48 -6.98
N SER A 35 23.76 3.98 -6.13
CA SER A 35 24.07 5.07 -5.18
C SER A 35 22.80 5.74 -4.63
N LEU A 36 22.65 5.72 -3.32
CA LEU A 36 21.73 6.58 -2.57
C LEU A 36 22.20 8.03 -2.70
N PHE A 37 21.49 8.86 -3.47
CA PHE A 37 21.73 10.29 -3.54
C PHE A 37 20.76 11.05 -2.63
N PHE A 38 21.29 11.60 -1.55
CA PHE A 38 20.60 12.63 -0.78
C PHE A 38 20.77 13.98 -1.50
N SER A 39 19.72 14.56 -2.01
CA SER A 39 19.72 15.94 -2.49
C SER A 39 19.41 16.89 -1.33
N LYS A 40 20.46 17.53 -0.79
CA LYS A 40 20.30 18.68 0.11
C LYS A 40 19.98 19.95 -0.70
N PRO A 41 19.08 20.82 -0.23
CA PRO A 41 18.93 22.15 -0.82
C PRO A 41 20.17 23.01 -0.50
N LEU A 42 20.70 23.66 -1.53
CA LEU A 42 21.79 24.65 -1.42
C LEU A 42 21.28 25.91 -0.71
N ALA A 43 21.75 26.13 0.50
CA ALA A 43 21.66 27.45 1.13
C ALA A 43 22.80 28.33 0.61
N ASP A 44 22.45 29.43 -0.02
CA ASP A 44 23.35 30.47 -0.52
C ASP A 44 23.85 31.34 0.66
N THR A 45 25.14 31.23 1.01
CA THR A 45 25.83 32.23 1.83
C THR A 45 27.17 32.57 1.19
N GLY A 46 27.23 33.75 0.58
CA GLY A 46 28.46 34.33 0.09
C GLY A 46 29.48 34.71 1.19
N GLY A 47 30.77 34.47 0.94
CA GLY A 47 31.83 35.02 1.78
C GLY A 47 33.21 34.42 1.55
N ARG A 48 33.98 35.01 0.66
CA ARG A 48 35.45 35.16 0.50
C ARG A 48 36.44 34.21 1.22
N SER A 49 37.16 33.53 0.37
CA SER A 49 38.64 33.36 0.27
C SER A 49 39.54 33.55 1.47
N THR A 50 40.37 32.53 1.76
CA THR A 50 41.86 32.64 1.79
C THR A 50 42.51 31.24 1.74
N ASN A 51 43.56 31.14 0.91
CA ASN A 51 44.48 30.03 0.69
C ASN A 51 45.31 29.69 1.95
N SER A 52 45.62 28.42 2.18
CA SER A 52 46.99 27.99 2.50
C SER A 52 47.16 26.49 2.26
N ALA A 53 48.13 26.18 1.41
CA ALA A 53 48.64 24.84 1.16
C ALA A 53 49.74 24.47 2.17
N VAL A 54 49.76 23.20 2.63
CA VAL A 54 51.01 22.54 3.04
C VAL A 54 50.95 21.07 2.61
N ALA A 55 52.03 20.67 1.94
CA ALA A 55 52.29 19.35 1.39
C ALA A 55 53.14 18.50 2.36
N VAL A 56 53.30 17.23 1.96
CA VAL A 56 54.44 16.31 2.19
C VAL A 56 54.27 15.19 3.23
N GLY A 57 54.48 13.96 2.71
CA GLY A 57 55.02 12.85 3.43
C GLY A 57 54.75 11.47 2.88
N GLU A 58 55.58 11.03 1.90
CA GLU A 58 55.70 9.67 1.43
C GLU A 58 56.25 8.68 2.48
N GLY A 59 55.87 7.39 2.34
CA GLY A 59 56.51 6.32 3.10
C GLY A 59 56.18 4.94 2.60
N ALA A 60 57.06 4.37 1.85
CA ALA A 60 57.02 3.07 1.14
C ALA A 60 57.19 1.85 2.03
N GLY A 61 56.73 0.66 1.53
CA GLY A 61 57.33 -0.60 1.96
C GLY A 61 56.57 -1.90 1.80
N ARG A 62 56.64 -2.48 0.61
CA ARG A 62 56.99 -3.87 0.22
C ARG A 62 56.22 -5.12 0.67
N ARG A 63 55.73 -5.82 -0.40
CA ARG A 63 55.92 -7.28 -0.82
C ARG A 63 55.20 -8.34 0.03
N SER A 64 54.67 -9.47 -0.48
CA SER A 64 54.70 -10.20 -1.76
C SER A 64 53.77 -11.43 -1.65
N GLY A 65 53.25 -11.95 -2.76
CA GLY A 65 52.78 -13.34 -2.81
C GLY A 65 51.70 -13.60 -3.84
N ARG A 66 52.14 -13.78 -5.10
CA ARG A 66 51.36 -14.39 -6.21
C ARG A 66 51.02 -15.83 -5.93
N ARG A 67 49.83 -16.28 -6.35
CA ARG A 67 49.68 -17.59 -7.04
C ARG A 67 48.54 -17.45 -8.05
N ASP A 68 48.93 -17.66 -9.31
CA ASP A 68 48.10 -17.86 -10.48
C ASP A 68 47.43 -19.24 -10.43
N HIS A 69 46.20 -19.34 -10.92
CA HIS A 69 45.77 -20.53 -11.66
C HIS A 69 44.79 -20.11 -12.76
N ASN A 70 45.20 -20.46 -13.99
CA ASN A 70 44.63 -20.31 -15.30
C ASN A 70 43.22 -20.86 -15.48
N GLU A 71 42.45 -20.08 -16.28
CA GLU A 71 41.78 -20.38 -17.56
C GLU A 71 41.28 -21.82 -17.82
N VAL A 72 39.98 -21.92 -18.11
CA VAL A 72 39.50 -22.62 -19.31
C VAL A 72 38.28 -21.88 -19.84
N VAL A 73 38.45 -21.29 -21.03
CA VAL A 73 37.40 -20.75 -21.89
C VAL A 73 36.90 -21.91 -22.76
N ASP A 74 35.60 -22.15 -22.81
CA ASP A 74 35.01 -22.94 -23.89
C ASP A 74 33.92 -22.12 -24.61
N GLU A 75 34.28 -21.82 -25.86
CA GLU A 75 33.43 -21.27 -26.91
C GLU A 75 32.29 -22.22 -27.25
N LEU A 76 31.06 -21.79 -27.25
CA LEU A 76 29.96 -22.47 -27.93
C LEU A 76 29.43 -21.63 -29.08
N THR A 77 29.78 -22.14 -30.24
CA THR A 77 29.50 -21.72 -31.60
C THR A 77 28.00 -21.62 -31.92
N LEU A 78 27.62 -20.53 -32.53
CA LEU A 78 26.34 -20.33 -33.23
C LEU A 78 26.30 -21.20 -34.50
N ALA A 79 25.20 -21.88 -34.75
CA ALA A 79 24.85 -22.48 -36.04
C ALA A 79 23.43 -22.05 -36.51
N PRO A 80 23.15 -22.02 -37.83
CA PRO A 80 22.35 -21.00 -38.45
C PRO A 80 20.88 -21.37 -38.71
N GLU A 81 20.10 -20.31 -39.03
CA GLU A 81 18.70 -20.31 -39.50
C GLU A 81 18.39 -21.37 -40.56
N GLN A 82 17.27 -22.07 -40.38
CA GLN A 82 16.61 -22.82 -41.45
C GLN A 82 15.28 -22.20 -41.83
N LYS A 83 15.17 -21.90 -43.12
CA LYS A 83 14.04 -21.33 -43.84
C LYS A 83 12.80 -22.22 -43.78
N ARG A 84 11.65 -21.62 -43.55
CA ARG A 84 10.33 -22.19 -43.79
C ARG A 84 10.10 -22.40 -45.30
N THR A 85 9.61 -23.57 -45.66
CA THR A 85 8.98 -23.83 -46.95
C THR A 85 7.50 -24.12 -46.71
N ASP A 86 6.67 -23.35 -47.41
CA ASP A 86 5.23 -23.55 -47.52
C ASP A 86 4.90 -24.85 -48.21
N SER A 87 3.88 -25.58 -47.71
CA SER A 87 3.08 -26.47 -48.56
C SER A 87 1.61 -26.45 -48.12
N SER A 88 0.80 -25.92 -49.00
CA SER A 88 -0.63 -25.94 -49.00
C SER A 88 -1.17 -27.35 -49.33
N THR A 89 -2.19 -27.82 -48.59
CA THR A 89 -3.20 -28.75 -49.16
C THR A 89 -4.57 -28.51 -48.54
N SER A 90 -5.52 -28.41 -49.43
CA SER A 90 -6.93 -28.09 -49.30
C SER A 90 -7.80 -29.23 -48.75
N GLY A 91 -8.79 -28.84 -47.87
CA GLY A 91 -10.18 -29.21 -47.72
C GLY A 91 -10.60 -30.67 -47.45
N PRO A 92 -11.81 -30.95 -47.00
CA PRO A 92 -13.06 -30.23 -47.32
C PRO A 92 -14.02 -29.95 -46.15
N ALA A 93 -15.03 -29.16 -46.46
CA ALA A 93 -16.11 -28.69 -45.61
C ALA A 93 -17.07 -29.81 -45.13
N GLY A 94 -17.53 -29.64 -43.86
CA GLY A 94 -18.66 -30.40 -43.34
C GLY A 94 -19.51 -29.49 -42.43
N SER A 95 -20.71 -29.24 -42.90
CA SER A 95 -21.79 -28.42 -42.37
C SER A 95 -22.37 -28.93 -41.06
N GLY A 96 -22.81 -28.01 -40.20
CA GLY A 96 -23.67 -28.35 -39.08
C GLY A 96 -23.86 -27.19 -38.10
N ALA A 97 -24.60 -26.15 -38.49
CA ALA A 97 -25.11 -25.17 -37.56
C ALA A 97 -26.24 -25.76 -36.72
N ALA A 98 -26.03 -25.81 -35.39
CA ALA A 98 -27.14 -25.91 -34.45
C ALA A 98 -27.08 -24.69 -33.55
N ALA A 99 -28.00 -23.76 -33.74
CA ALA A 99 -28.27 -22.68 -32.82
C ALA A 99 -28.84 -23.29 -31.53
N GLY A 100 -28.02 -23.34 -30.48
CA GLY A 100 -28.43 -23.70 -29.13
C GLY A 100 -28.74 -22.43 -28.35
N SER A 101 -29.93 -22.38 -27.83
CA SER A 101 -30.55 -21.40 -26.94
C SER A 101 -29.62 -20.89 -25.85
N GLY A 102 -29.67 -19.54 -25.66
CA GLY A 102 -28.84 -18.78 -24.71
C GLY A 102 -28.97 -19.21 -23.25
N GLY A 103 -28.02 -20.03 -22.82
CA GLY A 103 -27.57 -20.05 -21.44
C GLY A 103 -26.30 -19.19 -21.40
N HIS A 104 -26.23 -18.23 -20.52
CA HIS A 104 -24.99 -17.50 -20.26
C HIS A 104 -23.94 -18.54 -19.82
N GLY A 105 -23.07 -18.92 -20.73
CA GLY A 105 -22.01 -19.90 -20.49
C GLY A 105 -21.07 -19.33 -19.42
N ARG A 106 -20.77 -20.15 -18.40
CA ARG A 106 -19.75 -19.84 -17.39
C ARG A 106 -18.45 -19.49 -18.10
N THR A 107 -17.85 -18.36 -17.71
CA THR A 107 -16.53 -17.97 -18.23
C THR A 107 -15.45 -18.90 -17.66
N ASP A 108 -14.28 -18.96 -18.28
CA ASP A 108 -13.13 -19.70 -17.73
C ASP A 108 -12.73 -19.14 -16.35
N ILE A 109 -12.87 -17.82 -16.13
CA ILE A 109 -12.69 -17.18 -14.83
C ILE A 109 -13.66 -17.76 -13.80
N ASP A 110 -14.96 -17.82 -14.10
CA ASP A 110 -15.96 -18.34 -13.16
C ASP A 110 -15.69 -19.81 -12.79
N ARG A 111 -15.22 -20.60 -13.74
CA ARG A 111 -14.83 -21.99 -13.49
C ARG A 111 -13.65 -22.08 -12.52
N LEU A 112 -12.58 -21.30 -12.74
CA LEU A 112 -11.40 -21.29 -11.87
C LEU A 112 -11.73 -20.82 -10.44
N ILE A 113 -12.61 -19.82 -10.29
CA ILE A 113 -13.09 -19.36 -8.97
C ILE A 113 -13.80 -20.50 -8.22
N ASP A 114 -14.63 -21.31 -8.92
CA ASP A 114 -15.38 -22.39 -8.29
C ASP A 114 -14.53 -23.65 -8.04
N GLU A 115 -13.45 -23.85 -8.82
CA GLU A 115 -12.52 -24.97 -8.71
C GLU A 115 -11.37 -24.74 -7.72
N ARG A 116 -11.29 -23.57 -7.06
CA ARG A 116 -10.26 -23.27 -6.03
C ARG A 116 -10.25 -24.34 -4.95
N VAL A 117 -9.08 -24.85 -4.64
CA VAL A 117 -8.84 -25.83 -3.58
C VAL A 117 -8.37 -25.10 -2.31
N PRO A 118 -9.12 -25.16 -1.19
CA PRO A 118 -8.67 -24.60 0.10
C PRO A 118 -7.34 -25.21 0.56
N GLY A 119 -6.50 -24.40 1.21
CA GLY A 119 -5.17 -24.81 1.67
C GLY A 119 -4.11 -24.91 0.57
N TYR A 120 -4.41 -24.40 -0.64
CA TYR A 120 -3.46 -24.38 -1.76
C TYR A 120 -3.39 -23.00 -2.39
N SER A 121 -2.23 -22.65 -2.95
CA SER A 121 -2.04 -21.46 -3.76
C SER A 121 -2.98 -21.46 -4.98
N LEU A 122 -3.23 -20.29 -5.56
CA LEU A 122 -4.14 -20.14 -6.69
C LEU A 122 -3.51 -20.69 -7.99
N ALA A 123 -4.36 -21.05 -8.95
CA ALA A 123 -3.91 -21.40 -10.31
C ALA A 123 -3.28 -20.18 -11.01
N ALA A 124 -2.30 -20.40 -11.88
CA ALA A 124 -1.55 -19.35 -12.56
C ALA A 124 -2.40 -18.20 -13.15
N PRO A 125 -3.56 -18.43 -13.81
CA PRO A 125 -4.33 -17.34 -14.37
C PRO A 125 -4.77 -16.26 -13.36
N PHE A 126 -4.92 -16.58 -12.09
CA PHE A 126 -5.23 -15.59 -11.06
C PHE A 126 -4.13 -14.53 -10.91
N TYR A 127 -2.87 -14.89 -11.19
CA TYR A 127 -1.73 -14.01 -11.00
C TYR A 127 -1.25 -13.33 -12.29
N ILE A 128 -1.42 -14.00 -13.46
CA ILE A 128 -0.80 -13.55 -14.71
C ILE A 128 -1.79 -13.16 -15.81
N SER A 129 -3.12 -13.29 -15.57
CA SER A 129 -4.11 -12.96 -16.59
C SER A 129 -4.56 -11.52 -16.51
N PRO A 130 -4.47 -10.71 -17.59
CA PRO A 130 -5.07 -9.39 -17.66
C PRO A 130 -6.58 -9.38 -17.40
N GLU A 131 -7.28 -10.48 -17.73
CA GLU A 131 -8.73 -10.59 -17.49
C GLU A 131 -9.04 -10.76 -15.99
N PHE A 132 -8.21 -11.53 -15.25
CA PHE A 132 -8.32 -11.59 -13.79
C PHE A 132 -7.95 -10.25 -13.16
N PHE A 133 -6.89 -9.60 -13.63
CA PHE A 133 -6.52 -8.27 -13.17
C PHE A 133 -7.66 -7.26 -13.33
N ALA A 134 -8.28 -7.20 -14.50
CA ALA A 134 -9.45 -6.35 -14.73
C ALA A 134 -10.61 -6.70 -13.77
N ARG A 135 -10.81 -7.99 -13.47
CA ARG A 135 -11.80 -8.44 -12.50
C ARG A 135 -11.44 -8.02 -11.08
N ASP A 136 -10.16 -8.07 -10.70
CA ASP A 136 -9.67 -7.64 -9.39
C ASP A 136 -9.93 -6.15 -9.17
N ILE A 137 -9.68 -5.31 -10.17
CA ILE A 137 -10.00 -3.87 -10.08
C ILE A 137 -11.49 -3.65 -9.80
N GLU A 138 -12.39 -4.36 -10.49
CA GLU A 138 -13.84 -4.19 -10.32
C GLU A 138 -14.36 -4.80 -9.02
N ALA A 139 -13.96 -6.05 -8.72
CA ALA A 139 -14.57 -6.85 -7.67
C ALA A 139 -13.91 -6.62 -6.30
N ILE A 140 -12.63 -6.23 -6.28
CA ILE A 140 -11.87 -6.01 -5.07
C ILE A 140 -11.68 -4.49 -4.86
N PHE A 141 -10.82 -3.84 -5.63
CA PHE A 141 -10.40 -2.45 -5.35
C PHE A 141 -11.50 -1.40 -5.52
N ALA A 142 -12.46 -1.62 -6.42
CA ALA A 142 -13.60 -0.73 -6.59
C ALA A 142 -14.81 -1.08 -5.73
N SER A 143 -14.86 -2.26 -5.11
CA SER A 143 -16.04 -2.77 -4.41
C SER A 143 -15.85 -2.99 -2.91
N THR A 144 -14.62 -2.92 -2.39
CA THR A 144 -14.31 -3.05 -0.97
C THR A 144 -13.75 -1.74 -0.42
N TRP A 145 -13.60 -1.66 0.90
CA TRP A 145 -12.86 -0.57 1.54
C TRP A 145 -11.36 -0.80 1.35
N ILE A 146 -10.66 0.24 0.87
CA ILE A 146 -9.21 0.22 0.67
C ILE A 146 -8.56 1.35 1.47
N PHE A 147 -7.44 1.05 2.10
CA PHE A 147 -6.60 2.05 2.75
C PHE A 147 -5.85 2.87 1.71
N VAL A 148 -5.78 4.18 1.88
CA VAL A 148 -5.15 5.08 0.92
C VAL A 148 -4.11 6.03 1.51
N ALA A 149 -4.26 6.43 2.77
CA ALA A 149 -3.34 7.35 3.44
C ALA A 149 -3.62 7.43 4.95
N SER A 150 -2.75 8.10 5.68
CA SER A 150 -3.03 8.60 7.03
C SER A 150 -3.53 10.05 7.00
N SER A 151 -4.21 10.49 8.05
CA SER A 151 -4.65 11.89 8.22
C SER A 151 -3.49 12.87 8.26
N ALA A 152 -2.29 12.39 8.66
CA ALA A 152 -1.06 13.17 8.71
C ALA A 152 -0.50 13.53 7.32
N GLU A 153 -0.98 12.88 6.27
CA GLU A 153 -0.58 13.16 4.88
C GLU A 153 -1.38 14.30 4.24
N VAL A 154 -2.48 14.72 4.90
CA VAL A 154 -3.28 15.89 4.52
C VAL A 154 -3.57 16.73 5.76
N PRO A 155 -2.55 17.34 6.40
CA PRO A 155 -2.67 17.97 7.72
C PRO A 155 -3.49 19.24 7.73
N GLU A 156 -3.44 20.07 6.68
CA GLU A 156 -4.03 21.40 6.66
C GLU A 156 -5.20 21.50 5.66
N PRO A 157 -6.16 22.40 5.86
CA PRO A 157 -7.21 22.68 4.89
C PRO A 157 -6.65 22.99 3.50
N GLY A 158 -7.17 22.29 2.49
CA GLY A 158 -6.72 22.37 1.11
C GLY A 158 -5.66 21.33 0.72
N ASP A 159 -5.00 20.68 1.67
CA ASP A 159 -4.05 19.61 1.38
C ASP A 159 -4.77 18.41 0.77
N TYR A 160 -4.16 17.85 -0.27
CA TYR A 160 -4.76 16.75 -1.03
C TYR A 160 -3.76 15.68 -1.44
N LEU A 161 -4.29 14.50 -1.71
CA LEU A 161 -3.63 13.40 -2.39
C LEU A 161 -4.46 12.97 -3.60
N THR A 162 -3.81 12.49 -4.67
CA THR A 162 -4.47 11.79 -5.77
C THR A 162 -4.08 10.32 -5.78
N ILE A 163 -5.09 9.45 -5.92
CA ILE A 163 -4.91 8.01 -5.94
C ILE A 163 -5.52 7.46 -7.23
N ASP A 164 -4.74 6.68 -7.98
CA ASP A 164 -5.18 6.01 -9.19
C ASP A 164 -5.38 4.51 -8.95
N ILE A 165 -6.55 3.98 -9.30
CA ILE A 165 -6.94 2.58 -9.12
C ILE A 165 -7.52 2.09 -10.44
N GLY A 166 -6.73 1.42 -11.26
CA GLY A 166 -7.11 1.09 -12.63
C GLY A 166 -7.49 2.36 -13.42
N ALA A 167 -8.73 2.43 -13.90
CA ALA A 167 -9.24 3.62 -14.60
C ALA A 167 -9.78 4.72 -13.67
N TYR A 168 -9.89 4.47 -12.38
CA TYR A 168 -10.39 5.45 -11.43
C TYR A 168 -9.26 6.36 -10.95
N SER A 169 -9.57 7.64 -10.80
CA SER A 169 -8.74 8.62 -10.11
C SER A 169 -9.55 9.30 -9.03
N VAL A 170 -9.01 9.38 -7.83
CA VAL A 170 -9.66 9.94 -6.64
C VAL A 170 -8.81 11.06 -6.08
N ILE A 171 -9.45 12.15 -5.65
CA ILE A 171 -8.87 13.20 -4.82
C ILE A 171 -9.31 12.92 -3.38
N VAL A 172 -8.37 12.80 -2.47
CA VAL A 172 -8.59 12.87 -1.01
C VAL A 172 -8.08 14.21 -0.56
N ILE A 173 -8.90 15.01 0.09
CA ILE A 173 -8.62 16.41 0.41
C ILE A 173 -9.17 16.79 1.79
N ARG A 174 -8.43 17.59 2.55
CA ARG A 174 -8.96 18.20 3.77
C ARG A 174 -9.76 19.45 3.40
N ASP A 175 -11.01 19.49 3.79
CA ASP A 175 -11.92 20.63 3.57
C ASP A 175 -11.65 21.76 4.57
N ASP A 176 -12.20 22.94 4.29
CA ASP A 176 -12.10 24.14 5.13
C ASP A 176 -12.72 23.95 6.53
N ASP A 177 -13.63 22.99 6.70
CA ASP A 177 -14.19 22.61 7.99
C ASP A 177 -13.32 21.63 8.80
N GLY A 178 -12.16 21.22 8.24
CA GLY A 178 -11.23 20.26 8.83
C GLY A 178 -11.54 18.79 8.53
N GLU A 179 -12.69 18.51 7.90
CA GLU A 179 -13.09 17.16 7.52
C GLU A 179 -12.32 16.66 6.28
N ILE A 180 -11.97 15.39 6.25
CA ILE A 180 -11.37 14.78 5.06
C ILE A 180 -12.47 14.26 4.15
N ARG A 181 -12.39 14.63 2.86
CA ARG A 181 -13.36 14.27 1.83
C ARG A 181 -12.67 13.55 0.68
N ALA A 182 -13.45 12.74 -0.05
CA ALA A 182 -12.96 12.09 -1.26
C ALA A 182 -13.90 12.35 -2.44
N HIS A 183 -13.31 12.65 -3.59
CA HIS A 183 -14.03 12.93 -4.83
C HIS A 183 -13.40 12.19 -6.00
N HIS A 184 -14.23 11.78 -6.99
CA HIS A 184 -13.68 11.38 -8.28
C HIS A 184 -12.95 12.57 -8.92
N ASN A 185 -11.71 12.37 -9.32
CA ASN A 185 -10.83 13.38 -9.94
C ASN A 185 -11.24 13.67 -11.40
N VAL A 186 -12.51 14.00 -11.60
CA VAL A 186 -13.13 14.13 -12.92
C VAL A 186 -14.05 15.36 -12.96
N CYS A 187 -13.71 16.32 -13.80
CA CYS A 187 -14.52 17.53 -14.01
C CYS A 187 -15.92 17.19 -14.54
N ARG A 188 -16.95 17.76 -13.91
CA ARG A 188 -18.37 17.53 -14.27
C ARG A 188 -18.79 18.17 -15.59
N HIS A 189 -17.93 19.00 -16.20
CA HIS A 189 -18.20 19.59 -17.51
C HIS A 189 -17.95 18.60 -18.66
N ARG A 190 -16.70 18.18 -18.88
CA ARG A 190 -16.29 17.34 -20.00
C ARG A 190 -15.27 16.26 -19.62
N GLY A 191 -15.22 15.87 -18.33
CA GLY A 191 -14.46 14.73 -17.87
C GLY A 191 -12.94 14.95 -17.75
N THR A 192 -12.45 16.20 -17.83
CA THR A 192 -11.02 16.48 -17.62
C THR A 192 -10.59 16.07 -16.21
N ARG A 193 -9.41 15.42 -16.08
CA ARG A 193 -8.76 15.21 -14.78
C ARG A 193 -8.47 16.58 -14.15
N LEU A 194 -8.83 16.75 -12.87
CA LEU A 194 -8.75 18.04 -12.18
C LEU A 194 -7.36 18.31 -11.61
N LEU A 195 -6.84 17.40 -10.80
CA LEU A 195 -5.53 17.47 -10.18
C LEU A 195 -4.63 16.37 -10.78
N GLY A 196 -3.43 16.74 -11.20
CA GLY A 196 -2.48 15.85 -11.88
C GLY A 196 -1.32 15.41 -10.99
N ASP A 197 -1.01 16.18 -9.95
CA ASP A 197 0.08 15.88 -9.02
C ASP A 197 -0.38 14.87 -7.96
N LEU A 198 0.56 14.07 -7.45
CA LEU A 198 0.27 13.04 -6.43
C LEU A 198 -0.20 13.64 -5.11
N SER A 199 0.31 14.82 -4.76
CA SER A 199 -0.06 15.57 -3.56
C SER A 199 0.15 17.07 -3.77
N GLY A 200 -0.46 17.89 -2.93
CA GLY A 200 -0.30 19.33 -2.94
C GLY A 200 -1.34 20.02 -2.08
N SER A 201 -1.44 21.35 -2.20
CA SER A 201 -2.44 22.15 -1.48
C SER A 201 -3.14 23.12 -2.43
N VAL A 202 -4.46 23.24 -2.32
CA VAL A 202 -5.28 24.12 -3.16
C VAL A 202 -6.37 24.77 -2.32
N GLY A 203 -6.61 26.07 -2.51
CA GLY A 203 -7.78 26.72 -1.90
C GLY A 203 -9.10 26.31 -2.57
N ASN A 204 -9.07 26.05 -3.88
CA ASN A 204 -10.19 25.54 -4.66
C ASN A 204 -9.68 24.62 -5.78
N ILE A 205 -10.47 23.63 -6.15
CA ILE A 205 -10.14 22.70 -7.24
C ILE A 205 -10.56 23.34 -8.57
N VAL A 206 -9.61 23.81 -9.36
CA VAL A 206 -9.85 24.51 -10.63
C VAL A 206 -9.55 23.62 -11.82
N CYS A 207 -10.55 23.38 -12.66
CA CYS A 207 -10.37 22.65 -13.90
C CYS A 207 -9.53 23.46 -14.91
N GLY A 208 -8.36 22.95 -15.28
CA GLY A 208 -7.44 23.60 -16.21
C GLY A 208 -8.00 23.82 -17.63
N TYR A 209 -9.12 23.18 -18.01
CA TYR A 209 -9.67 23.26 -19.36
C TYR A 209 -10.59 24.48 -19.55
N HIS A 210 -11.62 24.64 -18.70
CA HIS A 210 -12.63 25.73 -18.84
C HIS A 210 -12.88 26.47 -17.53
N GLN A 211 -11.97 26.38 -16.56
CA GLN A 211 -12.00 27.11 -15.29
C GLN A 211 -13.26 26.82 -14.43
N TRP A 212 -13.87 25.62 -14.59
CA TRP A 212 -14.86 25.17 -13.62
C TRP A 212 -14.16 25.01 -12.27
N THR A 213 -14.69 25.68 -11.26
CA THR A 213 -14.06 25.78 -9.94
C THR A 213 -14.96 25.14 -8.90
N TYR A 214 -14.37 24.26 -8.11
CA TYR A 214 -15.03 23.53 -7.03
C TYR A 214 -14.35 23.85 -5.71
N THR A 215 -15.14 23.90 -4.63
CA THR A 215 -14.61 23.92 -3.27
C THR A 215 -13.93 22.58 -2.93
N PRO A 216 -13.12 22.50 -1.85
CA PRO A 216 -12.65 21.22 -1.32
C PRO A 216 -13.80 20.26 -0.98
N SER A 217 -14.97 20.75 -0.54
CA SER A 217 -16.19 19.93 -0.35
C SER A 217 -16.82 19.40 -1.64
N GLY A 218 -16.29 19.80 -2.81
CA GLY A 218 -16.75 19.35 -4.12
C GLY A 218 -17.89 20.18 -4.72
N GLU A 219 -18.34 21.27 -4.11
CA GLU A 219 -19.39 22.12 -4.65
C GLU A 219 -18.90 22.94 -5.84
N LEU A 220 -19.69 23.02 -6.92
CA LEU A 220 -19.38 23.87 -8.07
C LEU A 220 -19.71 25.33 -7.76
N ILE A 221 -18.68 26.16 -7.55
CA ILE A 221 -18.85 27.60 -7.24
C ILE A 221 -18.72 28.52 -8.46
N SER A 222 -17.99 28.07 -9.52
CA SER A 222 -17.87 28.84 -10.78
C SER A 222 -17.89 27.93 -11.99
N ALA A 223 -18.61 28.31 -13.03
CA ALA A 223 -18.73 27.53 -14.27
C ALA A 223 -18.61 28.41 -15.54
N GLY A 224 -18.12 29.65 -15.40
CA GLY A 224 -18.03 30.61 -16.51
C GLY A 224 -19.42 31.00 -17.08
N VAL A 225 -19.44 31.30 -18.38
CA VAL A 225 -20.69 31.69 -19.08
C VAL A 225 -21.53 30.45 -19.34
N GLN A 226 -22.74 30.39 -18.79
CA GLN A 226 -23.68 29.30 -18.96
C GLN A 226 -25.01 29.78 -19.53
N ALA A 227 -25.82 28.87 -20.02
CA ALA A 227 -27.18 29.19 -20.48
C ALA A 227 -28.04 29.70 -19.32
N PRO A 228 -29.04 30.60 -19.59
CA PRO A 228 -29.99 31.02 -18.58
C PRO A 228 -30.63 29.82 -17.88
N GLY A 229 -30.64 29.86 -16.54
CA GLY A 229 -31.21 28.79 -15.75
C GLY A 229 -30.27 27.62 -15.43
N PHE A 230 -28.99 27.72 -15.66
CA PHE A 230 -28.00 26.72 -15.23
C PHE A 230 -27.92 26.66 -13.70
N ASP A 231 -28.24 25.49 -13.13
CA ASP A 231 -28.15 25.24 -11.70
C ASP A 231 -26.82 24.54 -11.34
N ARG A 232 -25.90 25.28 -10.74
CA ARG A 232 -24.57 24.78 -10.35
C ARG A 232 -24.65 23.63 -9.34
N SER A 233 -25.65 23.60 -8.48
CA SER A 233 -25.78 22.55 -7.45
C SER A 233 -25.90 21.14 -8.04
N CYS A 234 -26.35 21.04 -9.30
CA CYS A 234 -26.45 19.77 -10.01
C CYS A 234 -25.11 19.24 -10.54
N PHE A 235 -24.05 20.03 -10.45
CA PHE A 235 -22.75 19.74 -11.07
C PHE A 235 -21.59 19.71 -10.06
N SER A 236 -21.88 19.52 -8.77
CA SER A 236 -20.87 19.23 -7.75
C SER A 236 -20.07 17.96 -8.13
N LEU A 237 -18.83 17.85 -7.67
CA LEU A 237 -18.01 16.65 -7.85
C LEU A 237 -18.77 15.41 -7.33
N ARG A 238 -18.48 14.26 -7.92
CA ARG A 238 -19.00 12.99 -7.41
C ARG A 238 -18.15 12.59 -6.22
N SER A 239 -18.76 12.50 -5.05
CA SER A 239 -18.11 12.00 -3.85
C SER A 239 -17.76 10.51 -3.99
N VAL A 240 -16.69 10.12 -3.33
CA VAL A 240 -16.30 8.74 -3.06
C VAL A 240 -16.59 8.48 -1.58
N ASN A 241 -17.05 7.26 -1.25
CA ASN A 241 -17.27 6.91 0.14
C ASN A 241 -15.93 6.91 0.89
N LEU A 242 -15.91 7.53 2.07
CA LEU A 242 -14.71 7.69 2.89
C LEU A 242 -15.04 7.39 4.35
N ARG A 243 -14.12 6.71 5.03
CA ARG A 243 -14.14 6.48 6.48
C ARG A 243 -12.74 6.70 7.04
N VAL A 244 -12.63 7.52 8.07
CA VAL A 244 -11.40 7.67 8.85
C VAL A 244 -11.53 6.84 10.11
N ILE A 245 -10.56 5.97 10.37
CA ILE A 245 -10.53 5.07 11.52
C ILE A 245 -9.22 5.30 12.27
N GLY A 246 -9.27 5.91 13.44
CA GLY A 246 -8.07 6.18 14.25
C GLY A 246 -6.98 6.97 13.52
N GLY A 247 -7.33 7.82 12.55
CA GLY A 247 -6.39 8.57 11.72
C GLY A 247 -5.99 7.89 10.40
N LEU A 248 -6.48 6.67 10.13
CA LEU A 248 -6.27 5.95 8.87
C LEU A 248 -7.44 6.19 7.92
N ILE A 249 -7.16 6.54 6.66
CA ILE A 249 -8.16 6.93 5.65
C ILE A 249 -8.47 5.74 4.76
N PHE A 250 -9.73 5.32 4.74
CA PHE A 250 -10.27 4.29 3.87
C PHE A 250 -11.26 4.89 2.89
N ILE A 251 -11.24 4.41 1.64
CA ILE A 251 -12.22 4.78 0.62
C ILE A 251 -12.87 3.54 0.01
N CYS A 252 -14.08 3.71 -0.53
CA CYS A 252 -14.74 2.69 -1.35
C CYS A 252 -15.39 3.35 -2.56
N LEU A 253 -15.06 2.87 -3.77
CA LEU A 253 -15.56 3.41 -5.04
C LEU A 253 -16.97 2.92 -5.39
N SER A 254 -17.44 1.85 -4.72
CA SER A 254 -18.80 1.35 -4.92
C SER A 254 -19.84 2.38 -4.47
N PRO A 255 -20.92 2.60 -5.25
CA PRO A 255 -22.02 3.43 -4.79
C PRO A 255 -22.79 2.84 -3.60
N THR A 256 -22.57 1.55 -3.32
CA THR A 256 -23.10 0.80 -2.17
C THR A 256 -21.93 0.08 -1.52
N PRO A 257 -21.17 0.81 -0.64
CA PRO A 257 -20.02 0.20 0.03
C PRO A 257 -20.47 -0.92 0.98
N PRO A 258 -19.57 -1.85 1.34
CA PRO A 258 -19.81 -2.78 2.45
C PRO A 258 -20.19 -1.99 3.71
N ASP A 259 -21.19 -2.49 4.43
CA ASP A 259 -21.77 -1.83 5.62
C ASP A 259 -21.09 -2.24 6.95
N ASP A 260 -20.07 -3.12 6.88
CA ASP A 260 -19.36 -3.65 8.03
C ASP A 260 -18.20 -2.77 8.54
N ILE A 261 -17.89 -1.66 7.87
CA ILE A 261 -16.72 -0.82 8.20
C ILE A 261 -16.81 -0.18 9.59
N ASP A 262 -18.00 0.17 10.05
CA ASP A 262 -18.18 0.76 11.37
C ASP A 262 -17.97 -0.30 12.49
N GLU A 263 -18.36 -1.56 12.26
CA GLU A 263 -18.06 -2.68 13.18
C GLU A 263 -16.54 -2.95 13.24
N VAL A 264 -15.85 -2.87 12.09
CA VAL A 264 -14.38 -2.98 12.04
C VAL A 264 -13.74 -1.83 12.81
N ALA A 265 -14.24 -0.60 12.64
CA ALA A 265 -13.76 0.57 13.35
C ALA A 265 -13.88 0.41 14.88
N GLU A 266 -15.02 -0.07 15.36
CA GLU A 266 -15.24 -0.31 16.81
C GLU A 266 -14.20 -1.25 17.42
N VAL A 267 -13.68 -2.20 16.63
CA VAL A 267 -12.64 -3.15 17.09
C VAL A 267 -11.24 -2.54 17.03
N ILE A 268 -10.88 -1.86 15.93
CA ILE A 268 -9.49 -1.42 15.70
C ILE A 268 -9.16 -0.07 16.31
N GLU A 269 -10.11 0.89 16.39
CA GLU A 269 -9.85 2.22 16.94
C GLU A 269 -9.25 2.21 18.36
N PRO A 270 -9.68 1.35 19.31
CA PRO A 270 -9.07 1.28 20.64
C PRO A 270 -7.55 0.99 20.63
N TYR A 271 -7.06 0.20 19.67
CA TYR A 271 -5.61 -0.08 19.53
C TYR A 271 -4.81 1.13 19.04
N LEU A 272 -5.47 2.06 18.32
CA LEU A 272 -4.85 3.21 17.67
C LEU A 272 -4.93 4.48 18.51
N THR A 273 -5.96 4.63 19.35
CA THR A 273 -6.32 5.87 20.05
C THR A 273 -5.15 6.44 20.87
N GLY A 274 -4.36 5.58 21.54
CA GLY A 274 -3.22 6.02 22.35
C GLY A 274 -2.08 6.65 21.54
N HIS A 275 -1.98 6.32 20.23
CA HIS A 275 -0.91 6.79 19.35
C HIS A 275 -1.20 8.13 18.70
N ASP A 276 -2.46 8.59 18.70
CA ASP A 276 -2.89 9.86 18.10
C ASP A 276 -2.33 10.08 16.68
N ILE A 277 -2.63 9.14 15.76
CA ILE A 277 -2.09 9.16 14.39
C ILE A 277 -2.38 10.49 13.69
N ALA A 278 -3.53 11.12 13.97
CA ALA A 278 -3.89 12.41 13.41
C ALA A 278 -2.98 13.55 13.90
N GLY A 279 -2.39 13.41 15.10
CA GLY A 279 -1.42 14.34 15.67
C GLY A 279 0.03 14.05 15.31
N THR A 280 0.28 13.15 14.36
CA THR A 280 1.63 12.85 13.83
C THR A 280 1.97 13.68 12.59
N LYS A 281 3.21 13.57 12.13
CA LYS A 281 3.63 14.04 10.81
C LYS A 281 4.38 12.97 10.04
N VAL A 282 4.36 13.08 8.72
CA VAL A 282 5.18 12.24 7.84
C VAL A 282 6.65 12.60 8.02
N ALA A 283 7.46 11.63 8.47
CA ALA A 283 8.90 11.76 8.55
C ALA A 283 9.59 11.28 7.28
N ALA A 284 9.10 10.17 6.70
CA ALA A 284 9.60 9.63 5.45
C ALA A 284 8.49 8.88 4.70
N GLN A 285 8.63 8.77 3.38
CA GLN A 285 7.79 7.94 2.52
C GLN A 285 8.65 7.30 1.44
N SER A 286 8.36 6.04 1.12
CA SER A 286 9.01 5.28 0.06
C SER A 286 7.99 4.61 -0.82
N ASP A 287 8.16 4.71 -2.13
CA ASP A 287 7.40 4.00 -3.15
C ASP A 287 8.30 2.96 -3.80
N LEU A 288 7.91 1.69 -3.71
CA LEU A 288 8.58 0.56 -4.36
C LEU A 288 7.63 -0.05 -5.39
N ILE A 289 8.08 -0.16 -6.64
CA ILE A 289 7.33 -0.89 -7.67
C ILE A 289 7.92 -2.29 -7.76
N GLU A 290 7.10 -3.28 -7.46
CA GLU A 290 7.44 -4.69 -7.58
C GLU A 290 6.94 -5.25 -8.91
N ASP A 291 7.80 -5.94 -9.66
CA ASP A 291 7.43 -6.67 -10.89
C ASP A 291 6.70 -7.97 -10.54
N SER A 292 5.60 -7.83 -9.82
CA SER A 292 4.80 -8.92 -9.28
C SER A 292 3.31 -8.58 -9.22
N ASN A 293 2.47 -9.61 -9.22
CA ASN A 293 1.03 -9.45 -9.02
C ASN A 293 0.71 -9.09 -7.57
N TRP A 294 -0.21 -8.17 -7.36
CA TRP A 294 -0.62 -7.66 -6.05
C TRP A 294 -1.01 -8.77 -5.04
N LYS A 295 -1.54 -9.90 -5.50
CA LYS A 295 -1.90 -11.02 -4.63
C LYS A 295 -0.67 -11.69 -4.04
N LEU A 296 0.41 -11.82 -4.82
CA LEU A 296 1.66 -12.39 -4.32
C LEU A 296 2.27 -11.50 -3.23
N VAL A 297 2.21 -10.18 -3.40
CA VAL A 297 2.65 -9.21 -2.38
C VAL A 297 1.83 -9.35 -1.11
N MET A 298 0.50 -9.50 -1.24
CA MET A 298 -0.36 -9.69 -0.07
C MET A 298 -0.19 -11.06 0.58
N GLU A 299 -0.02 -12.13 -0.20
CA GLU A 299 0.24 -13.49 0.31
C GLU A 299 1.56 -13.53 1.08
N ASN A 300 2.63 -12.91 0.54
CA ASN A 300 3.92 -12.77 1.22
C ASN A 300 3.77 -12.04 2.55
N ASN A 301 3.04 -10.92 2.59
CA ASN A 301 2.85 -10.14 3.82
C ASN A 301 1.97 -10.85 4.88
N ARG A 302 1.16 -11.85 4.51
CA ARG A 302 0.26 -12.54 5.44
C ARG A 302 0.91 -13.69 6.21
N GLU A 303 2.20 -13.91 6.04
CA GLU A 303 2.94 -14.93 6.77
C GLU A 303 4.35 -14.44 7.07
N CYS A 304 5.06 -15.13 7.95
CA CYS A 304 6.45 -14.86 8.29
C CYS A 304 7.28 -16.16 8.34
N TYR A 305 6.84 -17.18 7.59
CA TYR A 305 7.56 -18.45 7.46
C TYR A 305 8.90 -18.29 6.75
N HIS A 306 8.99 -17.29 5.84
CA HIS A 306 10.22 -16.91 5.15
C HIS A 306 11.12 -15.94 5.94
N CYS A 307 10.61 -15.25 6.98
CA CYS A 307 11.30 -14.13 7.62
C CYS A 307 12.64 -14.49 8.24
N GLU A 308 12.77 -15.68 8.90
CA GLU A 308 14.04 -16.08 9.55
C GLU A 308 15.20 -16.16 8.55
N ALA A 309 14.92 -16.58 7.31
CA ALA A 309 15.93 -16.71 6.27
C ALA A 309 16.03 -15.47 5.37
N GLY A 310 14.94 -14.72 5.24
CA GLY A 310 14.79 -13.63 4.28
C GLY A 310 15.13 -12.25 4.81
N HIS A 311 14.88 -11.99 6.11
CA HIS A 311 14.93 -10.64 6.68
C HIS A 311 15.83 -10.52 7.91
N PRO A 312 17.15 -10.52 7.72
CA PRO A 312 18.08 -10.40 8.85
C PRO A 312 17.91 -9.10 9.63
N GLU A 313 17.49 -8.01 8.97
CA GLU A 313 17.24 -6.71 9.61
C GLU A 313 15.95 -6.73 10.44
N LEU A 314 14.85 -7.26 9.92
CA LEU A 314 13.57 -7.36 10.63
C LEU A 314 13.66 -8.29 11.84
N THR A 315 14.31 -9.43 11.65
CA THR A 315 14.41 -10.46 12.69
C THR A 315 15.33 -10.09 13.85
N CYS A 316 16.07 -8.96 13.79
CA CYS A 316 16.79 -8.40 14.92
C CYS A 316 15.87 -8.10 16.12
N THR A 317 14.60 -7.80 15.86
CA THR A 317 13.60 -7.47 16.88
C THR A 317 12.65 -8.63 17.20
N PHE A 318 12.86 -9.81 16.60
CA PHE A 318 12.05 -10.99 16.85
C PHE A 318 12.69 -11.88 17.91
N PHE A 319 11.88 -12.42 18.78
CA PHE A 319 12.35 -13.47 19.69
C PHE A 319 12.77 -14.70 18.87
N PRO A 320 13.89 -15.36 19.22
CA PRO A 320 14.34 -16.57 18.52
C PRO A 320 13.36 -17.76 18.60
N THR A 321 12.26 -17.59 19.30
CA THR A 321 11.16 -18.55 19.43
C THR A 321 9.96 -18.21 18.56
N TYR A 322 10.05 -17.14 17.78
CA TYR A 322 9.01 -16.75 16.85
C TYR A 322 8.70 -17.89 15.86
N GLY A 323 7.42 -18.20 15.66
CA GLY A 323 6.98 -19.29 14.79
C GLY A 323 7.02 -20.70 15.39
N TYR A 324 7.46 -20.87 16.65
CA TYR A 324 7.38 -22.14 17.36
C TYR A 324 6.11 -22.21 18.20
N GLU A 325 5.43 -23.36 18.18
CA GLU A 325 4.42 -23.66 19.17
C GLU A 325 5.06 -23.89 20.57
N PRO A 326 4.40 -23.53 21.67
CA PRO A 326 4.98 -23.58 23.03
C PRO A 326 5.55 -24.94 23.42
N ASP A 327 4.95 -26.05 22.96
CA ASP A 327 5.35 -27.42 23.24
C ASP A 327 6.46 -27.94 22.28
N GLU A 328 6.72 -27.22 21.19
CA GLU A 328 7.72 -27.56 20.19
C GLU A 328 9.06 -26.82 20.40
N ILE A 329 9.12 -25.85 21.33
CA ILE A 329 10.31 -25.02 21.53
C ILE A 329 11.52 -25.86 21.97
N PRO A 330 12.61 -25.84 21.15
CA PRO A 330 13.82 -26.58 21.47
C PRO A 330 14.41 -26.19 22.84
N LYS A 331 14.96 -27.16 23.58
CA LYS A 331 15.57 -26.91 24.90
C LYS A 331 16.61 -25.78 24.91
N ARG A 332 17.35 -25.62 23.81
CA ARG A 332 18.35 -24.52 23.63
C ARG A 332 17.71 -23.15 23.60
N LEU A 333 16.44 -23.04 23.20
CA LEU A 333 15.70 -21.79 23.08
C LEU A 333 14.81 -21.49 24.30
N GLN A 334 14.72 -22.39 25.28
CA GLN A 334 13.92 -22.17 26.50
C GLN A 334 14.28 -20.86 27.24
N PRO A 335 15.58 -20.43 27.33
CA PRO A 335 15.90 -19.14 27.92
C PRO A 335 15.36 -17.92 27.11
N ALA A 336 15.30 -18.04 25.78
CA ALA A 336 14.73 -17.02 24.92
C ALA A 336 13.19 -17.00 25.05
N TYR A 337 12.57 -18.16 25.17
CA TYR A 337 11.13 -18.26 25.44
C TYR A 337 10.73 -17.65 26.76
N GLN A 338 11.53 -17.87 27.83
CA GLN A 338 11.25 -17.23 29.10
C GLN A 338 11.37 -15.69 28.99
N ARG A 339 12.35 -15.15 28.26
CA ARG A 339 12.44 -13.70 27.97
C ARG A 339 11.22 -13.18 27.23
N TYR A 340 10.71 -13.96 26.26
CA TYR A 340 9.48 -13.63 25.55
C TYR A 340 8.30 -13.52 26.50
N LEU A 341 8.09 -14.54 27.36
CA LEU A 341 7.00 -14.52 28.35
C LEU A 341 7.11 -13.34 29.33
N ASP A 342 8.33 -13.07 29.81
CA ASP A 342 8.58 -11.93 30.71
C ASP A 342 8.30 -10.59 30.00
N ALA A 343 8.61 -10.49 28.71
CA ALA A 343 8.34 -9.30 27.88
C ALA A 343 6.84 -9.14 27.59
N GLU A 344 6.12 -10.22 27.32
CA GLU A 344 4.65 -10.20 27.14
C GLU A 344 3.94 -9.79 28.43
N ASP A 345 4.34 -10.35 29.60
CA ASP A 345 3.79 -9.96 30.91
C ASP A 345 4.00 -8.46 31.17
N GLN A 346 5.18 -7.94 30.84
CA GLN A 346 5.49 -6.51 30.99
C GLN A 346 4.66 -5.67 30.01
N LEU A 347 4.57 -6.09 28.74
CA LEU A 347 3.77 -5.42 27.71
C LEU A 347 2.30 -5.32 28.15
N HIS A 348 1.72 -6.41 28.64
CA HIS A 348 0.33 -6.42 29.11
C HIS A 348 0.12 -5.43 30.26
N ALA A 349 1.04 -5.38 31.25
CA ALA A 349 0.97 -4.43 32.36
C ALA A 349 1.07 -2.97 31.87
N ASP A 350 1.92 -2.71 30.87
CA ASP A 350 2.09 -1.38 30.28
C ASP A 350 0.88 -0.97 29.43
N CYS A 351 0.30 -1.91 28.71
CA CYS A 351 -0.93 -1.69 27.95
C CYS A 351 -2.12 -1.38 28.88
N ASP A 352 -2.29 -2.15 29.95
CA ASP A 352 -3.33 -1.90 30.95
C ASP A 352 -3.21 -0.51 31.56
N ARG A 353 -1.97 -0.06 31.83
CA ARG A 353 -1.68 1.27 32.38
C ARG A 353 -1.99 2.40 31.39
N ASN A 354 -1.77 2.17 30.08
CA ASN A 354 -2.05 3.11 28.99
C ASN A 354 -3.47 2.98 28.42
N GLY A 355 -4.27 2.03 28.91
CA GLY A 355 -5.63 1.78 28.41
C GLY A 355 -5.65 1.23 26.98
N LEU A 356 -4.61 0.50 26.57
CA LEU A 356 -4.45 -0.06 25.22
C LEU A 356 -4.83 -1.55 25.20
N PRO A 357 -5.65 -2.00 24.25
CA PRO A 357 -5.87 -3.43 24.04
C PRO A 357 -4.64 -4.09 23.42
N TYR A 358 -4.46 -5.40 23.71
CA TYR A 358 -3.36 -6.22 23.18
C TYR A 358 -3.80 -7.57 22.63
N ALA A 359 -5.02 -8.01 22.90
CA ALA A 359 -5.51 -9.31 22.45
C ALA A 359 -5.51 -9.42 20.93
N LEU A 360 -5.26 -10.62 20.41
CA LEU A 360 -5.48 -10.91 18.99
C LEU A 360 -6.98 -10.91 18.69
N VAL A 361 -7.37 -10.13 17.65
CA VAL A 361 -8.67 -10.23 16.99
C VAL A 361 -8.43 -10.47 15.51
N GLU A 362 -8.94 -11.60 15.00
CA GLU A 362 -8.72 -12.01 13.62
C GLU A 362 -10.05 -12.41 12.97
N GLU A 363 -10.40 -11.70 11.91
CA GLU A 363 -11.56 -11.95 11.05
C GLU A 363 -11.17 -11.68 9.59
N LEU A 364 -10.22 -12.47 9.05
CA LEU A 364 -9.63 -12.25 7.73
C LEU A 364 -10.55 -12.71 6.60
N SER A 365 -11.35 -13.77 6.80
CA SER A 365 -12.32 -14.28 5.83
C SER A 365 -13.74 -14.24 6.42
N GLY A 366 -14.75 -14.53 5.58
CA GLY A 366 -16.15 -14.61 6.01
C GLY A 366 -16.88 -13.26 6.13
N ARG A 367 -16.19 -12.11 5.98
CA ARG A 367 -16.78 -10.76 5.98
C ARG A 367 -16.23 -9.90 4.83
N PRO A 368 -16.97 -8.84 4.41
CA PRO A 368 -16.50 -7.96 3.32
C PRO A 368 -15.17 -7.24 3.64
N THR A 369 -15.03 -6.67 4.83
CA THR A 369 -13.82 -5.98 5.26
C THR A 369 -13.04 -6.87 6.23
N GLY A 370 -12.24 -7.77 5.69
CA GLY A 370 -11.41 -8.68 6.50
C GLY A 370 -10.28 -7.92 7.19
N PHE A 371 -10.03 -8.22 8.47
CA PHE A 371 -8.98 -7.58 9.25
C PHE A 371 -8.37 -8.52 10.28
N ARG A 372 -7.18 -8.14 10.76
CA ARG A 372 -6.49 -8.76 11.89
C ARG A 372 -5.76 -7.69 12.67
N ILE A 373 -5.89 -7.67 13.97
CA ILE A 373 -5.16 -6.76 14.86
C ILE A 373 -4.68 -7.49 16.11
N GLU A 374 -3.46 -7.19 16.50
CA GLU A 374 -2.86 -7.68 17.75
C GLU A 374 -1.81 -6.69 18.24
N ARG A 375 -1.36 -6.87 19.47
CA ARG A 375 -0.15 -6.25 20.00
C ARG A 375 0.74 -7.33 20.59
N ALA A 376 2.04 -7.29 20.22
CA ALA A 376 3.02 -8.30 20.63
C ALA A 376 4.34 -7.64 21.04
N ALA A 377 5.07 -8.28 21.95
CA ALA A 377 6.36 -7.82 22.41
C ALA A 377 7.44 -7.91 21.31
N LEU A 378 8.43 -7.00 21.39
CA LEU A 378 9.64 -7.02 20.57
C LEU A 378 10.83 -7.50 21.41
N ASP A 379 11.81 -8.20 20.82
CA ASP A 379 13.11 -8.54 21.45
C ASP A 379 14.07 -7.34 21.38
N GLY A 380 15.32 -7.52 21.77
CA GLY A 380 16.31 -6.46 21.86
C GLY A 380 16.02 -5.51 23.02
N LYS A 381 15.91 -4.21 22.78
CA LYS A 381 15.45 -3.25 23.78
C LYS A 381 13.92 -3.21 23.92
N GLY A 382 13.20 -3.84 22.99
CA GLY A 382 11.75 -3.97 23.06
C GLY A 382 10.96 -2.70 22.76
N GLU A 383 11.61 -1.65 22.25
CA GLU A 383 11.00 -0.34 22.06
C GLU A 383 10.46 -0.14 20.64
N SER A 384 11.22 -0.56 19.60
CA SER A 384 10.88 -0.24 18.23
C SER A 384 11.50 -1.18 17.19
N TYR A 385 11.10 -1.04 15.91
CA TYR A 385 11.68 -1.73 14.76
C TYR A 385 12.95 -1.00 14.27
N THR A 386 14.03 -1.19 15.02
CA THR A 386 15.38 -0.72 14.67
C THR A 386 16.38 -1.87 14.80
N MET A 387 17.61 -1.68 14.33
CA MET A 387 18.62 -2.74 14.32
C MET A 387 19.01 -3.28 15.71
N ASP A 388 18.71 -2.55 16.78
CA ASP A 388 18.96 -2.97 18.18
C ASP A 388 17.70 -2.98 19.05
N GLY A 389 16.54 -2.71 18.46
CA GLY A 389 15.24 -2.64 19.14
C GLY A 389 15.02 -1.39 19.96
N SER A 390 15.91 -0.36 19.86
CA SER A 390 15.70 0.93 20.53
C SER A 390 14.70 1.81 19.79
N ALA A 391 14.13 2.80 20.50
CA ALA A 391 13.31 3.82 19.90
C ALA A 391 14.05 4.55 18.77
N ALA A 392 13.37 4.76 17.64
CA ALA A 392 13.88 5.51 16.50
C ALA A 392 13.64 7.02 16.66
N SER A 393 12.65 7.40 17.47
CA SER A 393 12.36 8.79 17.84
C SER A 393 12.37 8.96 19.34
N ALA A 394 12.91 10.09 19.81
CA ALA A 394 12.97 10.43 21.24
C ALA A 394 11.62 10.90 21.80
N LYS A 395 10.61 11.10 20.94
CA LYS A 395 9.28 11.56 21.35
C LYS A 395 8.27 10.43 21.22
N LEU A 396 7.56 10.20 22.32
CA LEU A 396 6.43 9.29 22.36
C LEU A 396 5.24 9.85 21.57
N LEU A 397 4.46 8.97 21.00
CA LEU A 397 3.23 9.31 20.30
C LEU A 397 2.08 9.57 21.28
N GLY A 398 1.20 10.48 20.92
CA GLY A 398 -0.05 10.76 21.61
C GLY A 398 0.09 10.93 23.12
N ASN A 399 -0.59 10.10 23.90
CA ASN A 399 -0.60 10.14 25.36
C ASN A 399 0.17 8.97 26.00
N LEU A 400 1.04 8.30 25.24
CA LEU A 400 1.81 7.16 25.72
C LEU A 400 2.87 7.60 26.75
N ASP A 401 3.15 6.76 27.75
CA ASP A 401 4.08 7.07 28.84
C ASP A 401 5.36 6.22 28.82
N THR A 402 5.48 5.31 27.84
CA THR A 402 6.62 4.40 27.69
C THR A 402 6.87 4.05 26.23
N PHE A 403 8.13 3.76 25.88
CA PHE A 403 8.49 3.21 24.57
C PHE A 403 8.25 1.70 24.47
N VAL A 404 8.28 0.98 25.59
CA VAL A 404 8.17 -0.49 25.63
C VAL A 404 6.70 -0.89 25.57
N LEU A 405 6.07 -0.67 24.42
CA LEU A 405 4.69 -1.05 24.13
C LEU A 405 4.59 -2.11 23.01
N GLY A 406 5.72 -2.75 22.71
CA GLY A 406 5.79 -3.70 21.61
C GLY A 406 5.31 -3.08 20.29
N ARG A 407 4.69 -3.89 19.44
CA ARG A 407 4.07 -3.44 18.20
C ARG A 407 2.56 -3.72 18.19
N ALA A 408 1.73 -2.75 17.86
CA ALA A 408 0.39 -3.03 17.37
C ALA A 408 0.49 -3.32 15.87
N SER A 409 0.07 -4.51 15.45
CA SER A 409 0.06 -4.91 14.04
C SER A 409 -1.38 -4.99 13.55
N LEU A 410 -1.68 -4.26 12.48
CA LEU A 410 -2.99 -4.25 11.84
C LEU A 410 -2.87 -4.69 10.39
N HIS A 411 -3.72 -5.61 9.98
CA HIS A 411 -3.96 -5.94 8.59
C HIS A 411 -5.41 -5.61 8.25
N VAL A 412 -5.63 -4.91 7.11
CA VAL A 412 -6.98 -4.73 6.54
C VAL A 412 -6.93 -5.10 5.07
N GLN A 413 -7.77 -6.03 4.68
CA GLN A 413 -7.83 -6.46 3.30
C GLN A 413 -8.59 -5.46 2.43
N PRO A 414 -8.16 -5.24 1.17
CA PRO A 414 -7.20 -6.03 0.40
C PRO A 414 -5.75 -5.53 0.47
N ASN A 415 -5.44 -4.33 1.01
CA ASN A 415 -4.26 -3.61 0.58
C ASN A 415 -3.45 -2.94 1.69
N MET A 416 -3.67 -3.31 2.93
CA MET A 416 -3.04 -2.61 4.05
C MET A 416 -2.38 -3.57 5.03
N TRP A 417 -1.18 -3.18 5.50
CA TRP A 417 -0.62 -3.60 6.78
C TRP A 417 0.02 -2.38 7.48
N PHE A 418 0.25 -2.53 8.78
CA PHE A 418 0.56 -1.39 9.63
C PHE A 418 1.23 -1.87 10.92
N HIS A 419 2.15 -1.07 11.44
CA HIS A 419 2.73 -1.29 12.76
C HIS A 419 2.80 0.03 13.52
N ALA A 420 2.36 0.04 14.78
CA ALA A 420 2.51 1.17 15.68
C ALA A 420 3.30 0.76 16.93
N MET A 421 4.38 1.47 17.16
CA MET A 421 5.24 1.41 18.35
C MET A 421 4.96 2.62 19.23
N GLY A 422 5.70 2.75 20.35
CA GLY A 422 5.53 3.91 21.24
C GLY A 422 6.04 5.23 20.64
N ASP A 423 6.95 5.17 19.69
CA ASP A 423 7.70 6.31 19.13
C ASP A 423 7.31 6.68 17.69
N HIS A 424 6.82 5.74 16.92
CA HIS A 424 6.43 5.99 15.53
C HIS A 424 5.38 4.99 15.04
N VAL A 425 4.79 5.32 13.90
CA VAL A 425 3.90 4.43 13.14
C VAL A 425 4.51 4.23 11.76
N VAL A 426 4.41 3.01 11.24
CA VAL A 426 4.68 2.71 9.84
C VAL A 426 3.44 2.12 9.19
N THR A 427 3.02 2.71 8.08
CA THR A 427 1.88 2.23 7.29
C THR A 427 2.36 1.73 5.93
N PHE A 428 1.71 0.70 5.44
CA PHE A 428 1.95 0.16 4.11
C PHE A 428 0.63 0.09 3.35
N SER A 429 0.65 0.54 2.12
CA SER A 429 -0.45 0.35 1.19
C SER A 429 0.08 -0.21 -0.11
N LEU A 430 -0.65 -1.14 -0.70
CA LEU A 430 -0.36 -1.57 -2.06
C LEU A 430 -1.46 -1.10 -3.02
N LEU A 431 -1.04 -0.77 -4.25
CA LEU A 431 -1.93 -0.48 -5.36
C LEU A 431 -1.52 -1.30 -6.58
N PRO A 432 -2.45 -2.04 -7.19
CA PRO A 432 -2.17 -2.81 -8.40
C PRO A 432 -2.05 -1.88 -9.61
N LEU A 433 -0.91 -1.87 -10.27
CA LEU A 433 -0.65 -1.06 -11.46
C LEU A 433 -0.94 -1.83 -12.75
N ALA A 434 -0.60 -3.11 -12.78
CA ALA A 434 -0.86 -4.05 -13.88
C ALA A 434 -0.98 -5.48 -13.31
N GLU A 435 -1.24 -6.47 -14.16
CA GLU A 435 -1.26 -7.87 -13.76
C GLU A 435 0.07 -8.37 -13.21
N ASP A 436 1.17 -7.69 -13.56
CA ASP A 436 2.55 -8.01 -13.22
C ASP A 436 3.28 -6.87 -12.49
N LYS A 437 2.56 -5.83 -12.04
CA LYS A 437 3.15 -4.68 -11.35
C LYS A 437 2.31 -4.21 -10.18
N THR A 438 2.96 -4.04 -9.04
CA THR A 438 2.35 -3.56 -7.81
C THR A 438 3.18 -2.43 -7.21
N LEU A 439 2.53 -1.33 -6.87
CA LEU A 439 3.14 -0.28 -6.06
C LEU A 439 2.94 -0.63 -4.58
N VAL A 440 4.03 -0.66 -3.83
CA VAL A 440 4.03 -0.72 -2.37
C VAL A 440 4.52 0.63 -1.83
N ARG A 441 3.65 1.35 -1.14
CA ARG A 441 3.97 2.61 -0.48
C ARG A 441 4.14 2.39 1.01
N THR A 442 5.26 2.83 1.55
CA THR A 442 5.56 2.79 2.98
C THR A 442 5.69 4.22 3.50
N THR A 443 4.96 4.54 4.57
CA THR A 443 4.97 5.89 5.18
C THR A 443 5.30 5.77 6.66
N TRP A 444 6.31 6.50 7.13
CA TRP A 444 6.70 6.60 8.54
C TRP A 444 6.17 7.88 9.14
N LEU A 445 5.48 7.74 10.26
CA LEU A 445 4.85 8.83 11.00
C LEU A 445 5.50 8.95 12.38
N VAL A 446 5.93 10.15 12.73
CA VAL A 446 6.50 10.48 14.04
C VAL A 446 5.68 11.56 14.73
N HIS A 447 5.91 11.81 16.00
CA HIS A 447 5.29 12.93 16.72
C HIS A 447 5.44 14.25 15.93
N ALA A 448 4.39 15.06 15.85
CA ALA A 448 4.40 16.31 15.05
C ALA A 448 5.58 17.25 15.39
N ASP A 449 5.97 17.31 16.68
CA ASP A 449 7.08 18.15 17.15
C ASP A 449 8.45 17.46 17.10
N ALA A 450 8.58 16.24 16.53
CA ALA A 450 9.89 15.58 16.41
C ALA A 450 10.75 16.28 15.36
N GLU A 451 11.99 16.61 15.69
CA GLU A 451 12.94 17.28 14.79
C GLU A 451 13.94 16.26 14.23
N GLU A 452 14.08 16.21 12.88
CA GLU A 452 15.08 15.37 12.22
C GLU A 452 16.50 15.78 12.65
N GLY A 453 17.34 14.78 12.95
CA GLY A 453 18.71 14.99 13.42
C GLY A 453 18.82 15.43 14.88
N VAL A 454 17.70 15.65 15.59
CA VAL A 454 17.63 15.98 17.02
C VAL A 454 16.84 14.90 17.76
N ASP A 455 15.59 14.71 17.41
CA ASP A 455 14.68 13.75 18.05
C ASP A 455 14.62 12.42 17.30
N CYS A 456 14.81 12.42 15.97
CA CYS A 456 14.83 11.22 15.16
C CYS A 456 15.95 11.26 14.11
N ASP A 457 16.48 10.08 13.80
CA ASP A 457 17.41 9.83 12.69
C ASP A 457 16.67 9.00 11.64
N LEU A 458 16.58 9.53 10.42
CA LEU A 458 15.79 8.89 9.35
C LEU A 458 16.39 7.54 8.91
N ASP A 459 17.73 7.41 8.89
CA ASP A 459 18.36 6.15 8.54
C ASP A 459 17.99 5.06 9.56
N ASN A 460 18.03 5.40 10.87
CA ASN A 460 17.63 4.48 11.93
C ASN A 460 16.12 4.15 11.88
N LEU A 461 15.28 5.13 11.55
CA LEU A 461 13.83 4.98 11.46
C LEU A 461 13.42 4.06 10.30
N THR A 462 14.10 4.18 9.16
CA THR A 462 13.62 3.57 7.90
C THR A 462 14.32 2.28 7.51
N THR A 463 15.57 2.04 7.97
CA THR A 463 16.43 0.95 7.48
C THR A 463 15.77 -0.43 7.54
N VAL A 464 15.14 -0.79 8.65
CA VAL A 464 14.54 -2.13 8.80
C VAL A 464 13.52 -2.40 7.71
N TRP A 465 12.57 -1.48 7.52
CA TRP A 465 11.49 -1.68 6.57
C TRP A 465 11.89 -1.46 5.11
N LEU A 466 12.84 -0.55 4.82
CA LEU A 466 13.38 -0.44 3.46
C LEU A 466 14.07 -1.74 3.03
N LYS A 467 14.86 -2.34 3.93
CA LYS A 467 15.53 -3.62 3.63
C LYS A 467 14.54 -4.77 3.53
N THR A 468 13.56 -4.84 4.41
CA THR A 468 12.51 -5.85 4.35
C THR A 468 11.74 -5.77 3.03
N ASN A 469 11.29 -4.58 2.61
CA ASN A 469 10.57 -4.38 1.36
C ASN A 469 11.40 -4.80 0.13
N GLU A 470 12.70 -4.45 0.05
CA GLU A 470 13.60 -4.87 -1.02
C GLU A 470 13.73 -6.41 -1.11
N GLN A 471 13.78 -7.07 0.05
CA GLN A 471 13.89 -8.53 0.15
C GLN A 471 12.58 -9.20 -0.27
N ASP A 472 11.43 -8.69 0.21
CA ASP A 472 10.10 -9.17 -0.15
C ASP A 472 9.82 -9.02 -1.64
N ALA A 473 10.14 -7.87 -2.22
CA ALA A 473 10.02 -7.64 -3.66
C ALA A 473 10.77 -8.73 -4.45
N THR A 474 12.00 -9.06 -4.03
CA THR A 474 12.78 -10.13 -4.65
C THR A 474 12.07 -11.50 -4.59
N PHE A 475 11.40 -11.83 -3.50
CA PHE A 475 10.64 -13.08 -3.37
C PHE A 475 9.39 -13.05 -4.24
N CYS A 476 8.62 -11.97 -4.21
CA CYS A 476 7.39 -11.81 -4.99
C CYS A 476 7.66 -11.84 -6.50
N GLU A 477 8.69 -11.15 -6.98
CA GLU A 477 9.11 -11.11 -8.39
C GLU A 477 9.54 -12.49 -8.88
N ARG A 478 10.38 -13.22 -8.10
CA ARG A 478 10.77 -14.59 -8.42
C ARG A 478 9.58 -15.55 -8.39
N GLY A 479 8.65 -15.36 -7.45
CA GLY A 479 7.39 -16.09 -7.38
C GLY A 479 6.57 -15.88 -8.64
N HIS A 480 6.40 -14.63 -9.08
CA HIS A 480 5.65 -14.27 -10.29
C HIS A 480 6.27 -14.90 -11.55
N LEU A 481 7.60 -14.84 -11.69
CA LEU A 481 8.32 -15.50 -12.79
C LEU A 481 8.12 -17.02 -12.77
N GLY A 482 8.16 -17.66 -11.59
CA GLY A 482 7.92 -19.10 -11.43
C GLY A 482 6.50 -19.50 -11.81
N ILE A 483 5.50 -18.73 -11.41
CA ILE A 483 4.07 -18.95 -11.71
C ILE A 483 3.79 -18.77 -13.20
N SER A 484 4.53 -17.89 -13.88
CA SER A 484 4.44 -17.71 -15.33
C SER A 484 4.94 -18.90 -16.15
N SER A 485 5.63 -19.87 -15.51
CA SER A 485 6.11 -21.10 -16.17
C SER A 485 4.96 -22.06 -16.45
N PRO A 486 4.93 -22.71 -17.64
CA PRO A 486 3.98 -23.79 -17.92
C PRO A 486 4.11 -25.00 -16.98
N ALA A 487 5.20 -25.09 -16.20
CA ALA A 487 5.44 -26.14 -15.22
C ALA A 487 4.82 -25.85 -13.84
N TYR A 488 4.27 -24.64 -13.63
CA TYR A 488 3.68 -24.28 -12.35
C TYR A 488 2.41 -25.11 -12.09
N VAL A 489 2.34 -25.60 -10.86
CA VAL A 489 1.14 -26.26 -10.30
C VAL A 489 0.94 -25.74 -8.89
N PRO A 490 -0.27 -25.35 -8.47
CA PRO A 490 -0.55 -24.91 -7.12
C PRO A 490 0.00 -25.86 -6.05
N GLY A 491 0.72 -25.31 -5.07
CA GLY A 491 1.27 -26.05 -3.92
C GLY A 491 0.40 -25.88 -2.66
N PRO A 492 0.53 -26.77 -1.66
CA PRO A 492 -0.16 -26.64 -0.39
C PRO A 492 0.50 -25.57 0.48
N TYR A 493 -0.30 -24.82 1.23
CA TYR A 493 0.18 -23.94 2.29
C TYR A 493 0.64 -24.76 3.51
N ALA A 494 1.67 -24.27 4.20
CA ALA A 494 2.09 -24.81 5.49
C ALA A 494 1.09 -24.41 6.60
N PRO A 495 1.06 -25.11 7.75
CA PRO A 495 0.21 -24.71 8.88
C PRO A 495 0.45 -23.27 9.36
N THR A 496 1.67 -22.78 9.24
CA THR A 496 2.08 -21.39 9.58
C THR A 496 1.63 -20.34 8.57
N GLU A 497 1.06 -20.76 7.43
CA GLU A 497 0.53 -19.90 6.36
C GLU A 497 -1.02 -19.83 6.40
N SER A 498 -1.65 -20.05 7.57
CA SER A 498 -3.11 -20.00 7.70
C SER A 498 -3.70 -18.66 7.28
N GLN A 499 -3.03 -17.55 7.59
CA GLN A 499 -3.50 -16.21 7.21
C GLN A 499 -3.43 -15.98 5.68
N VAL A 500 -2.53 -16.68 4.97
CA VAL A 500 -2.49 -16.68 3.49
C VAL A 500 -3.72 -17.38 2.94
N ASP A 501 -4.10 -18.57 3.49
CA ASP A 501 -5.30 -19.29 3.06
C ASP A 501 -6.57 -18.49 3.38
N ASP A 502 -6.61 -17.78 4.50
CA ASP A 502 -7.72 -16.87 4.87
C ASP A 502 -7.82 -15.68 3.90
N PHE A 503 -6.69 -15.05 3.53
CA PHE A 503 -6.67 -14.01 2.52
C PHE A 503 -7.20 -14.52 1.16
N VAL A 504 -6.71 -15.65 0.70
CA VAL A 504 -7.14 -16.26 -0.55
C VAL A 504 -8.62 -16.67 -0.48
N THR A 505 -9.09 -17.16 0.67
CA THR A 505 -10.49 -17.49 0.90
C THR A 505 -11.36 -16.24 0.80
N TRP A 506 -10.99 -15.16 1.49
CA TRP A 506 -11.65 -13.86 1.39
C TRP A 506 -11.71 -13.35 -0.06
N TYR A 507 -10.58 -13.40 -0.78
CA TYR A 507 -10.51 -12.98 -2.18
C TYR A 507 -11.52 -13.73 -3.06
N ILE A 508 -11.58 -15.05 -2.95
CA ILE A 508 -12.53 -15.89 -3.69
C ILE A 508 -13.98 -15.57 -3.29
N GLU A 509 -14.26 -15.32 -2.02
CA GLU A 509 -15.58 -14.89 -1.54
C GLU A 509 -16.02 -13.56 -2.18
N ARG A 510 -15.09 -12.57 -2.26
CA ARG A 510 -15.39 -11.27 -2.91
C ARG A 510 -15.67 -11.44 -4.40
N LEU A 511 -14.90 -12.25 -5.11
CA LEU A 511 -15.16 -12.55 -6.52
C LEU A 511 -16.54 -13.21 -6.73
N LYS A 512 -16.92 -14.16 -5.87
CA LYS A 512 -18.24 -14.81 -5.92
C LYS A 512 -19.37 -13.81 -5.64
N ALA A 513 -19.25 -13.00 -4.60
CA ALA A 513 -20.23 -11.97 -4.25
C ALA A 513 -20.42 -10.95 -5.38
N HIS A 514 -19.33 -10.48 -6.00
CA HIS A 514 -19.39 -9.57 -7.14
C HIS A 514 -20.08 -10.22 -8.36
N ARG A 515 -19.80 -11.49 -8.65
CA ARG A 515 -20.45 -12.25 -9.72
C ARG A 515 -21.98 -12.31 -9.51
N GLU A 516 -22.43 -12.60 -8.30
CA GLU A 516 -23.85 -12.65 -7.93
C GLU A 516 -24.54 -11.29 -8.12
N GLN A 517 -23.94 -10.22 -7.64
CA GLN A 517 -24.46 -8.86 -7.80
C GLN A 517 -24.57 -8.47 -9.28
N ARG A 518 -23.60 -8.82 -10.10
CA ARG A 518 -23.60 -8.58 -11.55
C ARG A 518 -24.73 -9.32 -12.25
N THR A 519 -24.98 -10.57 -11.88
CA THR A 519 -26.09 -11.38 -12.43
C THR A 519 -27.46 -10.75 -12.12
N VAL A 520 -27.68 -10.35 -10.87
CA VAL A 520 -28.93 -9.67 -10.46
C VAL A 520 -29.16 -8.37 -11.21
N ARG A 521 -28.08 -7.58 -11.45
CA ARG A 521 -28.19 -6.32 -12.24
C ARG A 521 -28.59 -6.58 -13.69
N LEU A 522 -28.05 -7.60 -14.35
CA LEU A 522 -28.37 -7.96 -15.73
C LEU A 522 -29.82 -8.42 -15.85
N GLU A 523 -30.29 -9.30 -14.98
CA GLU A 523 -31.70 -9.75 -14.97
C GLU A 523 -32.69 -8.61 -14.68
N GLY A 524 -32.29 -7.64 -13.82
CA GLY A 524 -33.09 -6.46 -13.54
C GLY A 524 -33.16 -5.47 -14.72
N ALA A 525 -32.12 -5.42 -15.56
CA ALA A 525 -32.08 -4.59 -16.77
C ALA A 525 -32.90 -5.18 -17.90
N GLU A 526 -32.93 -6.51 -18.04
CA GLU A 526 -33.77 -7.22 -19.07
C GLU A 526 -35.28 -7.16 -18.77
N ARG A 527 -35.67 -6.88 -17.52
CA ARG A 527 -37.07 -6.75 -17.09
C ARG A 527 -37.64 -5.33 -17.22
N ARG A 528 -36.83 -4.33 -17.62
CA ARG A 528 -37.21 -2.92 -17.83
C ARG A 528 -37.26 -2.59 -19.32
#